data_aa995cc23c0361b58aad91bbf996d7af
#
_entry.id   aa995cc23c0361b58aad91bbf996d7af
#
_cell.length_a   1.000
_cell.length_b   1.000
_cell.length_c   1.000
_cell.angle_alpha   90.00
_cell.angle_beta   90.00
_cell.angle_gamma   90.00
#
_symmetry.space_group_name_H-M   'P 1'
#
loop_
_entity.id
_entity.type
_entity.pdbx_description
1 polymer ?
#
loop_
_entity_poly.entity_id
_entity_poly.type
_entity_poly.pdbx_seq_one_letter_code
_entity_poly.pdbx_strand_id
1 'polypeptide(L)'
;AVRNAEAMNLTPTQVGDVLKHTQEPGDLPKELPPSVNIREIYTFLEKAGMIGEFEPFNLDLSHKLRHNEALALTERGPEGLRACAVVSSITQRGAILSALAVEEASRRQGLGSALVNKAESYFPGKTMYVFREKNKNKEFYRGLGYTKTDTWVHAKL
;
A
#
# COMPACT_ATOMS: atom_id res chain seq x y z
N ALA A 1 -7.78 -4.01 -18.48
CA ALA A 1 -6.66 -3.06 -18.61
C ALA A 1 -5.74 -3.44 -19.78
N VAL A 2 -5.29 -4.70 -19.88
CA VAL A 2 -4.43 -5.15 -21.01
C VAL A 2 -5.15 -4.97 -22.34
N ARG A 3 -6.42 -5.41 -22.43
CA ARG A 3 -7.25 -5.26 -23.63
C ARG A 3 -7.40 -3.80 -24.04
N ASN A 4 -7.54 -2.89 -23.08
CA ASN A 4 -7.69 -1.47 -23.38
C ASN A 4 -6.40 -0.89 -23.96
N ALA A 5 -5.24 -1.30 -23.44
CA ALA A 5 -3.95 -0.85 -23.96
C ALA A 5 -3.76 -1.32 -25.40
N GLU A 6 -4.08 -2.59 -25.70
CA GLU A 6 -4.00 -3.14 -27.05
C GLU A 6 -4.94 -2.42 -28.03
N ALA A 7 -6.19 -2.17 -27.61
CA ALA A 7 -7.16 -1.45 -28.43
C ALA A 7 -6.72 -0.01 -28.75
N MET A 8 -5.91 0.60 -27.89
CA MET A 8 -5.36 1.95 -28.08
C MET A 8 -4.00 1.92 -28.80
N ASN A 9 -3.53 0.79 -29.25
CA ASN A 9 -2.20 0.59 -29.85
C ASN A 9 -1.05 1.01 -28.94
N LEU A 10 -1.23 0.87 -27.62
CA LEU A 10 -0.17 1.12 -26.64
C LEU A 10 0.60 -0.17 -26.39
N THR A 11 1.91 -0.03 -26.20
CA THR A 11 2.75 -1.16 -25.82
C THR A 11 2.82 -1.26 -24.30
N PRO A 12 2.28 -2.34 -23.69
CA PRO A 12 2.39 -2.52 -22.24
C PRO A 12 3.87 -2.67 -21.83
N THR A 13 4.32 -1.86 -20.89
CA THR A 13 5.67 -1.94 -20.32
C THR A 13 5.67 -2.72 -19.01
N GLN A 14 4.53 -2.77 -18.33
CA GLN A 14 4.38 -3.48 -17.07
C GLN A 14 2.93 -3.90 -16.89
N VAL A 15 2.71 -5.09 -16.35
CA VAL A 15 1.39 -5.66 -16.08
C VAL A 15 1.37 -6.18 -14.65
N GLY A 16 0.26 -5.98 -13.97
CA GLY A 16 0.10 -6.46 -12.61
C GLY A 16 -1.34 -6.79 -12.26
N ASP A 17 -1.53 -7.19 -11.03
CA ASP A 17 -2.83 -7.58 -10.50
C ASP A 17 -3.39 -6.48 -9.61
N VAL A 18 -4.71 -6.28 -9.68
CA VAL A 18 -5.46 -5.51 -8.69
C VAL A 18 -6.13 -6.49 -7.75
N LEU A 19 -5.81 -6.38 -6.47
CA LEU A 19 -6.37 -7.22 -5.42
C LEU A 19 -7.31 -6.40 -4.55
N LYS A 20 -8.29 -7.06 -3.95
CA LYS A 20 -9.19 -6.41 -3.00
C LYS A 20 -9.52 -7.32 -1.82
N HIS A 21 -9.79 -6.68 -0.69
CA HIS A 21 -10.34 -7.32 0.50
C HIS A 21 -11.32 -6.35 1.17
N THR A 22 -12.59 -6.74 1.24
CA THR A 22 -13.63 -5.93 1.87
C THR A 22 -13.64 -6.22 3.35
N GLN A 23 -13.59 -5.16 4.16
CA GLN A 23 -13.56 -5.27 5.60
C GLN A 23 -14.96 -5.47 6.16
N GLU A 24 -15.05 -6.23 7.25
CA GLU A 24 -16.30 -6.37 7.99
C GLU A 24 -16.74 -5.02 8.57
N PRO A 25 -18.07 -4.77 8.66
CA PRO A 25 -18.55 -3.59 9.35
C PRO A 25 -18.11 -3.60 10.82
N GLY A 26 -17.86 -2.43 11.37
CA GLY A 26 -17.41 -2.31 12.75
C GLY A 26 -17.24 -0.85 13.14
N ASP A 27 -16.80 -0.63 14.36
CA ASP A 27 -16.55 0.71 14.87
C ASP A 27 -15.17 1.20 14.42
N LEU A 28 -15.05 2.52 14.26
CA LEU A 28 -13.75 3.16 14.00
C LEU A 28 -12.83 2.95 15.20
N PRO A 29 -11.51 2.78 14.97
CA PRO A 29 -10.56 2.64 16.05
C PRO A 29 -10.53 3.91 16.89
N LYS A 30 -10.35 3.75 18.22
CA LYS A 30 -10.28 4.87 19.15
C LYS A 30 -9.01 5.67 19.02
N GLU A 31 -7.91 5.03 18.59
CA GLU A 31 -6.61 5.67 18.41
C GLU A 31 -6.39 5.99 16.95
N LEU A 32 -5.99 7.24 16.70
CA LEU A 32 -5.56 7.65 15.36
C LEU A 32 -4.13 7.19 15.11
N PRO A 33 -3.72 7.03 13.84
CA PRO A 33 -2.33 6.73 13.53
C PRO A 33 -1.42 7.83 14.10
N PRO A 34 -0.24 7.47 14.65
CA PRO A 34 0.70 8.47 15.10
C PRO A 34 1.23 9.31 13.94
N SER A 35 1.68 10.53 14.24
CA SER A 35 2.35 11.34 13.23
C SER A 35 3.63 10.65 12.77
N VAL A 36 3.98 10.84 11.49
CA VAL A 36 5.09 10.14 10.87
C VAL A 36 6.13 11.13 10.32
N ASN A 37 7.37 10.68 10.28
CA ASN A 37 8.44 11.39 9.60
C ASN A 37 8.52 10.90 8.15
N ILE A 38 8.08 11.74 7.21
CA ILE A 38 7.98 11.37 5.80
C ILE A 38 9.35 11.03 5.20
N ARG A 39 10.40 11.77 5.59
CA ARG A 39 11.76 11.47 5.10
C ARG A 39 12.25 10.09 5.55
N GLU A 40 11.95 9.73 6.77
CA GLU A 40 12.32 8.40 7.28
C GLU A 40 11.59 7.29 6.53
N ILE A 41 10.30 7.48 6.26
CA ILE A 41 9.52 6.54 5.46
C ILE A 41 10.08 6.45 4.05
N TYR A 42 10.39 7.60 3.43
CA TYR A 42 11.00 7.63 2.10
C TYR A 42 12.30 6.84 2.06
N THR A 43 13.22 7.11 2.99
CA THR A 43 14.51 6.43 3.05
C THR A 43 14.33 4.92 3.20
N PHE A 44 13.38 4.51 4.02
CA PHE A 44 13.07 3.09 4.22
C PHE A 44 12.54 2.44 2.93
N LEU A 45 11.59 3.08 2.26
CA LEU A 45 11.00 2.56 1.01
C LEU A 45 11.99 2.60 -0.15
N GLU A 46 12.87 3.61 -0.19
CA GLU A 46 13.92 3.69 -1.20
C GLU A 46 14.88 2.49 -1.11
N LYS A 47 15.28 2.13 0.10
CA LYS A 47 16.10 0.93 0.34
C LYS A 47 15.41 -0.35 -0.14
N ALA A 48 14.10 -0.38 -0.05
CA ALA A 48 13.31 -1.51 -0.54
C ALA A 48 13.07 -1.46 -2.06
N GLY A 49 13.56 -0.44 -2.75
CA GLY A 49 13.42 -0.28 -4.20
C GLY A 49 12.02 0.10 -4.65
N MET A 50 11.20 0.68 -3.78
CA MET A 50 9.78 0.86 -4.02
C MET A 50 9.39 2.25 -4.54
N ILE A 51 10.23 3.26 -4.41
CA ILE A 51 9.86 4.63 -4.75
C ILE A 51 10.97 5.36 -5.50
N GLY A 52 10.57 6.43 -6.20
CA GLY A 52 11.46 7.28 -6.99
C GLY A 52 12.01 8.47 -6.20
N GLU A 53 11.76 9.68 -6.69
CA GLU A 53 12.34 10.90 -6.13
C GLU A 53 11.63 11.37 -4.86
N PHE A 54 12.39 11.98 -3.93
CA PHE A 54 11.87 12.43 -2.64
C PHE A 54 10.85 13.56 -2.75
N GLU A 55 11.14 14.59 -3.54
CA GLU A 55 10.27 15.78 -3.56
C GLU A 55 8.83 15.47 -3.98
N PRO A 56 8.57 14.76 -5.10
CA PRO A 56 7.22 14.38 -5.44
C PRO A 56 6.55 13.51 -4.38
N PHE A 57 7.28 12.56 -3.81
CA PHE A 57 6.79 11.70 -2.74
C PHE A 57 6.40 12.52 -1.49
N ASN A 58 7.28 13.43 -1.06
CA ASN A 58 7.06 14.26 0.10
C ASN A 58 5.84 15.18 -0.08
N LEU A 59 5.75 15.84 -1.22
CA LEU A 59 4.64 16.76 -1.51
C LEU A 59 3.30 16.03 -1.55
N ASP A 60 3.25 14.89 -2.25
CA ASP A 60 2.02 14.10 -2.38
C ASP A 60 1.57 13.54 -1.04
N LEU A 61 2.46 12.85 -0.33
CA LEU A 61 2.10 12.23 0.95
C LEU A 61 1.78 13.26 2.01
N SER A 62 2.56 14.34 2.10
CA SER A 62 2.34 15.43 3.03
C SER A 62 0.96 16.07 2.83
N HIS A 63 0.59 16.34 1.58
CA HIS A 63 -0.73 16.88 1.22
C HIS A 63 -1.85 15.92 1.64
N LYS A 64 -1.73 14.65 1.26
CA LYS A 64 -2.74 13.63 1.55
C LYS A 64 -2.93 13.40 3.05
N LEU A 65 -1.84 13.37 3.80
CA LEU A 65 -1.92 13.22 5.28
C LEU A 65 -2.66 14.39 5.92
N ARG A 66 -2.41 15.61 5.47
CA ARG A 66 -3.08 16.80 6.00
C ARG A 66 -4.58 16.84 5.70
N HIS A 67 -5.00 16.21 4.61
CA HIS A 67 -6.40 16.17 4.17
C HIS A 67 -7.11 14.86 4.51
N ASN A 68 -6.51 14.02 5.35
CA ASN A 68 -7.05 12.71 5.71
C ASN A 68 -7.31 11.79 4.50
N GLU A 69 -6.53 11.95 3.45
CA GLU A 69 -6.59 11.13 2.23
C GLU A 69 -5.54 10.03 2.22
N ALA A 70 -4.70 9.97 3.24
CA ALA A 70 -3.68 8.95 3.41
C ALA A 70 -3.44 8.69 4.89
N LEU A 71 -2.90 7.52 5.20
CA LEU A 71 -2.31 7.22 6.49
C LEU A 71 -1.04 6.41 6.30
N ALA A 72 -0.14 6.51 7.26
CA ALA A 72 1.08 5.73 7.26
C ALA A 72 1.27 5.09 8.62
N LEU A 73 1.62 3.81 8.61
CA LEU A 73 1.88 3.02 9.82
C LEU A 73 3.32 2.55 9.80
N THR A 74 3.95 2.58 10.94
CA THR A 74 5.35 2.17 11.07
C THR A 74 5.51 1.21 12.24
N GLU A 75 6.47 0.31 12.10
CA GLU A 75 6.92 -0.56 13.19
C GLU A 75 8.39 -0.29 13.44
N ARG A 76 8.75 0.01 14.68
CA ARG A 76 10.12 0.38 15.05
C ARG A 76 10.81 -0.68 15.87
N GLY A 77 12.12 -0.78 15.67
CA GLY A 77 13.03 -1.52 16.52
C GLY A 77 14.10 -0.59 17.10
N PRO A 78 15.11 -1.16 17.79
CA PRO A 78 16.18 -0.37 18.40
C PRO A 78 16.99 0.47 17.41
N GLU A 79 17.06 0.05 16.16
CA GLU A 79 17.91 0.69 15.13
C GLU A 79 17.11 1.53 14.11
N GLY A 80 15.82 1.71 14.33
CA GLY A 80 14.96 2.50 13.44
C GLY A 80 13.75 1.71 12.92
N LEU A 81 13.28 2.06 11.73
CA LEU A 81 12.11 1.38 11.15
C LEU A 81 12.42 -0.06 10.75
N ARG A 82 11.53 -0.96 11.13
CA ARG A 82 11.55 -2.36 10.73
C ARG A 82 10.53 -2.66 9.63
N ALA A 83 9.46 -1.91 9.60
CA ALA A 83 8.40 -2.07 8.60
C ALA A 83 7.59 -0.79 8.48
N CYS A 84 6.99 -0.57 7.32
CA CYS A 84 6.01 0.50 7.15
C CYS A 84 4.95 0.11 6.12
N ALA A 85 3.78 0.73 6.27
CA ALA A 85 2.68 0.61 5.33
C ALA A 85 2.13 2.02 5.06
N VAL A 86 1.88 2.32 3.79
CA VAL A 86 1.26 3.59 3.39
C VAL A 86 -0.04 3.28 2.67
N VAL A 87 -1.13 3.83 3.20
CA VAL A 87 -2.45 3.77 2.58
C VAL A 87 -2.76 5.13 1.99
N SER A 88 -3.16 5.15 0.75
CA SER A 88 -3.47 6.39 0.03
C SER A 88 -4.83 6.32 -0.65
N SER A 89 -5.25 7.42 -1.25
CA SER A 89 -6.50 7.51 -2.00
C SER A 89 -7.71 7.06 -1.19
N ILE A 90 -7.74 7.49 0.08
CA ILE A 90 -8.84 7.16 1.00
C ILE A 90 -10.12 7.87 0.54
N THR A 91 -11.17 7.10 0.33
CA THR A 91 -12.49 7.57 -0.06
C THR A 91 -13.55 6.97 0.85
N GLN A 92 -14.82 7.32 0.62
CA GLN A 92 -15.93 6.72 1.37
C GLN A 92 -16.07 5.21 1.13
N ARG A 93 -15.62 4.71 -0.01
CA ARG A 93 -15.80 3.31 -0.42
C ARG A 93 -14.61 2.43 -0.11
N GLY A 94 -13.43 3.00 -0.07
CA GLY A 94 -12.22 2.20 0.10
C GLY A 94 -10.95 3.02 0.10
N ALA A 95 -9.84 2.31 0.05
CA ALA A 95 -8.51 2.88 0.09
C ALA A 95 -7.53 1.96 -0.63
N ILE A 96 -6.36 2.49 -0.96
CA ILE A 96 -5.30 1.73 -1.64
C ILE A 96 -4.13 1.58 -0.69
N LEU A 97 -3.71 0.33 -0.45
CA LEU A 97 -2.43 0.04 0.20
C LEU A 97 -1.35 0.25 -0.87
N SER A 98 -0.72 1.42 -0.85
CA SER A 98 0.19 1.84 -1.91
C SER A 98 1.65 1.45 -1.67
N ALA A 99 2.02 1.18 -0.42
CA ALA A 99 3.36 0.70 -0.09
C ALA A 99 3.30 -0.16 1.16
N LEU A 100 4.03 -1.25 1.15
CA LEU A 100 4.24 -2.13 2.29
C LEU A 100 5.66 -2.67 2.19
N ALA A 101 6.48 -2.43 3.19
CA ALA A 101 7.84 -2.93 3.23
C ALA A 101 8.23 -3.38 4.63
N VAL A 102 8.99 -4.47 4.69
CA VAL A 102 9.58 -5.01 5.91
C VAL A 102 11.08 -5.16 5.65
N GLU A 103 11.92 -4.69 6.57
CA GLU A 103 13.36 -4.86 6.41
C GLU A 103 13.71 -6.35 6.34
N GLU A 104 14.74 -6.69 5.58
CA GLU A 104 15.10 -8.09 5.32
C GLU A 104 15.36 -8.88 6.61
N ALA A 105 16.09 -8.28 7.55
CA ALA A 105 16.41 -8.92 8.82
C ALA A 105 15.19 -9.19 9.72
N SER A 106 14.07 -8.49 9.47
CA SER A 106 12.84 -8.62 10.28
C SER A 106 11.73 -9.39 9.58
N ARG A 107 11.99 -9.94 8.39
CA ARG A 107 11.00 -10.73 7.64
C ARG A 107 10.69 -12.04 8.36
N ARG A 108 9.52 -12.63 8.03
CA ARG A 108 9.01 -13.88 8.60
C ARG A 108 8.66 -13.80 10.09
N GLN A 109 8.48 -12.60 10.62
CA GLN A 109 8.03 -12.35 11.99
C GLN A 109 6.57 -11.87 12.06
N GLY A 110 5.87 -11.89 10.94
CA GLY A 110 4.47 -11.45 10.89
C GLY A 110 4.28 -9.94 10.90
N LEU A 111 5.32 -9.13 10.73
CA LEU A 111 5.22 -7.67 10.75
C LEU A 111 4.38 -7.12 9.60
N GLY A 112 4.56 -7.65 8.39
CA GLY A 112 3.78 -7.23 7.24
C GLY A 112 2.29 -7.50 7.42
N SER A 113 1.94 -8.71 7.87
CA SER A 113 0.56 -9.07 8.14
C SER A 113 -0.04 -8.21 9.25
N ALA A 114 0.70 -7.96 10.32
CA ALA A 114 0.25 -7.13 11.42
C ALA A 114 -0.03 -5.70 10.96
N LEU A 115 0.84 -5.12 10.11
CA LEU A 115 0.64 -3.77 9.57
C LEU A 115 -0.56 -3.71 8.63
N VAL A 116 -0.75 -4.69 7.76
CA VAL A 116 -1.93 -4.73 6.88
C VAL A 116 -3.21 -4.83 7.70
N ASN A 117 -3.26 -5.73 8.68
CA ASN A 117 -4.40 -5.87 9.55
C ASN A 117 -4.69 -4.60 10.33
N LYS A 118 -3.65 -3.93 10.82
CA LYS A 118 -3.81 -2.65 11.51
C LYS A 118 -4.32 -1.57 10.57
N ALA A 119 -3.79 -1.48 9.35
CA ALA A 119 -4.27 -0.54 8.34
C ALA A 119 -5.74 -0.78 8.04
N GLU A 120 -6.13 -2.03 7.82
CA GLU A 120 -7.52 -2.40 7.54
C GLU A 120 -8.47 -2.01 8.67
N SER A 121 -8.00 -2.01 9.92
CA SER A 121 -8.82 -1.66 11.08
C SER A 121 -9.33 -0.21 11.06
N TYR A 122 -8.70 0.67 10.27
CA TYR A 122 -9.15 2.05 10.08
C TYR A 122 -10.28 2.18 9.05
N PHE A 123 -10.63 1.09 8.36
CA PHE A 123 -11.59 1.11 7.25
C PHE A 123 -12.69 0.06 7.41
N PRO A 124 -13.41 0.03 8.56
CA PRO A 124 -14.47 -0.94 8.75
C PRO A 124 -15.57 -0.76 7.68
N GLY A 125 -16.01 -1.86 7.10
CA GLY A 125 -17.03 -1.87 6.04
C GLY A 125 -16.55 -1.38 4.68
N LYS A 126 -15.28 -1.04 4.54
CA LYS A 126 -14.71 -0.53 3.27
C LYS A 126 -13.83 -1.58 2.60
N THR A 127 -13.51 -1.35 1.34
CA THR A 127 -12.64 -2.24 0.58
C THR A 127 -11.23 -1.67 0.49
N MET A 128 -10.25 -2.51 0.86
CA MET A 128 -8.83 -2.19 0.65
C MET A 128 -8.37 -2.81 -0.66
N TYR A 129 -7.70 -2.01 -1.49
CA TYR A 129 -7.13 -2.45 -2.75
C TYR A 129 -5.61 -2.48 -2.68
N VAL A 130 -5.01 -3.44 -3.38
CA VAL A 130 -3.56 -3.54 -3.54
C VAL A 130 -3.24 -3.69 -5.02
N PHE A 131 -2.30 -2.89 -5.52
CA PHE A 131 -1.77 -3.01 -6.87
C PHE A 131 -0.39 -3.65 -6.76
N ARG A 132 -0.23 -4.84 -7.32
CA ARG A 132 1.03 -5.57 -7.25
C ARG A 132 1.52 -5.95 -8.65
N GLU A 133 2.82 -6.15 -8.80
CA GLU A 133 3.35 -6.80 -9.98
C GLU A 133 2.76 -8.20 -10.07
N LYS A 134 2.57 -8.70 -11.29
CA LYS A 134 1.92 -9.98 -11.54
C LYS A 134 2.50 -11.09 -10.67
N ASN A 135 1.64 -11.72 -9.88
CA ASN A 135 1.95 -12.82 -8.96
C ASN A 135 2.95 -12.51 -7.82
N LYS A 136 3.40 -11.25 -7.67
CA LYS A 136 4.30 -10.88 -6.58
C LYS A 136 3.59 -10.97 -5.23
N ASN A 137 4.19 -11.65 -4.27
CA ASN A 137 3.64 -11.86 -2.92
C ASN A 137 2.27 -12.54 -2.91
N LYS A 138 2.03 -13.44 -3.85
CA LYS A 138 0.72 -14.08 -4.05
C LYS A 138 0.19 -14.76 -2.78
N GLU A 139 1.01 -15.58 -2.14
CA GLU A 139 0.59 -16.32 -0.95
C GLU A 139 0.38 -15.39 0.25
N PHE A 140 1.18 -14.34 0.37
CA PHE A 140 1.03 -13.35 1.42
C PHE A 140 -0.34 -12.68 1.39
N TYR A 141 -0.75 -12.15 0.23
CA TYR A 141 -2.04 -11.49 0.12
C TYR A 141 -3.22 -12.46 0.16
N ARG A 142 -3.04 -13.66 -0.39
CA ARG A 142 -4.07 -14.71 -0.27
C ARG A 142 -4.34 -15.05 1.19
N GLY A 143 -3.29 -15.20 1.99
CA GLY A 143 -3.40 -15.50 3.42
C GLY A 143 -4.13 -14.40 4.20
N LEU A 144 -4.10 -13.15 3.70
CA LEU A 144 -4.81 -12.02 4.31
C LEU A 144 -6.25 -11.85 3.81
N GLY A 145 -6.69 -12.71 2.89
CA GLY A 145 -8.05 -12.66 2.36
C GLY A 145 -8.22 -11.84 1.09
N TYR A 146 -7.12 -11.40 0.46
CA TYR A 146 -7.19 -10.64 -0.78
C TYR A 146 -7.47 -11.54 -1.97
N THR A 147 -8.33 -11.07 -2.88
CA THR A 147 -8.66 -11.75 -4.12
C THR A 147 -8.39 -10.85 -5.31
N LYS A 148 -7.97 -11.46 -6.42
CA LYS A 148 -7.75 -10.71 -7.65
C LYS A 148 -9.09 -10.27 -8.23
N THR A 149 -9.22 -8.97 -8.54
CA THR A 149 -10.44 -8.41 -9.11
C THR A 149 -10.21 -7.80 -10.50
N ASP A 150 -8.97 -7.41 -10.83
CA ASP A 150 -8.68 -6.77 -12.11
C ASP A 150 -7.18 -6.89 -12.42
N THR A 151 -6.79 -6.39 -13.57
CA THR A 151 -5.41 -6.30 -14.02
C THR A 151 -5.10 -4.84 -14.33
N TRP A 152 -3.96 -4.36 -13.86
CA TRP A 152 -3.48 -3.04 -14.24
C TRP A 152 -2.37 -3.17 -15.29
N VAL A 153 -2.22 -2.12 -16.09
CA VAL A 153 -1.18 -2.06 -17.10
C VAL A 153 -0.56 -0.66 -17.10
N HIS A 154 0.76 -0.63 -17.17
CA HIS A 154 1.51 0.58 -17.44
C HIS A 154 1.99 0.51 -18.88
N ALA A 155 1.65 1.51 -19.69
CA ALA A 155 1.96 1.54 -21.11
C ALA A 155 2.73 2.80 -21.47
N LYS A 156 3.67 2.66 -22.43
CA LYS A 156 4.42 3.79 -22.97
C LYS A 156 3.62 4.40 -24.11
N LEU A 157 3.38 5.70 -24.01
CA LEU A 157 2.71 6.48 -25.06
C LEU A 157 3.64 6.72 -26.25
#